data_350eef32fa5f49f13471cd60e98b552f
#
_entry.id   350eef32fa5f49f13471cd60e98b552f
#
_cell.length_a   1.000
_cell.length_b   1.000
_cell.length_c   1.000
_cell.angle_alpha   90.00
_cell.angle_beta   90.00
_cell.angle_gamma   90.00
#
_symmetry.space_group_name_H-M   'P 1'
#
loop_
_entity.id
_entity.type
_entity.pdbx_description
1 polymer ?
#
loop_
_entity_poly.entity_id
_entity_poly.type
_entity_poly.pdbx_seq_one_letter_code
_entity_poly.pdbx_strand_id
1 'polypeptide(L)'
;MSRLLPTSTDPSVDGGGDPSVLYVDSEQTRNVISTLSSDTAYEIFQQLNEQPLTPSEIADRVDLSVQNASYHLANLEEANLIEVIDTCYSEKGREMDIYAVTSEPKILILGSEDDQASVQRAFGQLAGAMGASAVLIAAWQSVSGLAETLLGS
;
A
#
# COMPACT_ATOMS: atom_id res chain seq x y z
N MET A 1 -34.86 14.66 -14.92
CA MET A 1 -33.57 13.90 -14.96
C MET A 1 -32.93 13.95 -13.61
N SER A 2 -33.14 12.92 -12.83
CA SER A 2 -32.50 12.78 -11.53
C SER A 2 -31.04 12.31 -11.73
N ARG A 3 -30.10 13.21 -11.56
CA ARG A 3 -28.72 12.88 -11.39
C ARG A 3 -28.58 12.20 -10.03
N LEU A 4 -28.46 10.91 -10.03
CA LEU A 4 -27.99 10.18 -8.86
C LEU A 4 -26.53 10.57 -8.66
N LEU A 5 -26.28 11.51 -7.77
CA LEU A 5 -24.97 11.71 -7.19
C LEU A 5 -24.66 10.46 -6.39
N PRO A 6 -23.52 9.84 -6.58
CA PRO A 6 -23.10 8.76 -5.69
C PRO A 6 -22.87 9.35 -4.30
N THR A 7 -23.86 9.18 -3.44
CA THR A 7 -23.75 9.45 -2.01
C THR A 7 -23.10 8.25 -1.34
N SER A 8 -21.87 8.02 -1.62
CA SER A 8 -21.01 7.24 -0.75
C SER A 8 -19.61 7.81 -0.85
N THR A 9 -19.42 8.88 -0.11
CA THR A 9 -18.09 9.18 0.38
C THR A 9 -17.83 8.21 1.53
N ASP A 10 -17.74 6.94 1.17
CA ASP A 10 -17.03 6.00 1.97
C ASP A 10 -15.57 6.41 1.84
N PRO A 11 -14.86 6.73 2.90
CA PRO A 11 -13.42 6.85 2.87
C PRO A 11 -12.80 5.45 2.88
N SER A 12 -13.32 4.55 2.09
CA SER A 12 -12.58 3.40 1.63
C SER A 12 -11.48 3.99 0.76
N VAL A 13 -10.27 3.89 1.24
CA VAL A 13 -9.07 4.05 0.42
C VAL A 13 -9.24 3.01 -0.69
N ASP A 14 -9.86 3.48 -1.77
CA ASP A 14 -10.20 2.68 -2.92
C ASP A 14 -8.87 2.33 -3.59
N GLY A 15 -8.47 1.07 -3.53
CA GLY A 15 -7.32 0.56 -4.26
C GLY A 15 -6.35 -0.34 -3.48
N GLY A 16 -6.56 -0.59 -2.20
CA GLY A 16 -5.74 -1.54 -1.46
C GLY A 16 -6.51 -2.82 -1.15
N GLY A 17 -5.94 -3.98 -1.43
CA GLY A 17 -6.39 -5.24 -0.85
C GLY A 17 -6.36 -5.16 0.68
N ASP A 18 -7.02 -6.09 1.34
CA ASP A 18 -6.98 -6.17 2.81
C ASP A 18 -5.52 -6.29 3.30
N PRO A 19 -5.12 -5.51 4.30
CA PRO A 19 -3.76 -5.56 4.81
C PRO A 19 -3.43 -6.93 5.41
N SER A 20 -2.28 -7.49 5.07
CA SER A 20 -1.76 -8.69 5.68
C SER A 20 -0.87 -8.36 6.87
N VAL A 21 -1.01 -9.13 7.95
CA VAL A 21 -0.22 -8.96 9.17
C VAL A 21 0.87 -10.02 9.21
N LEU A 22 2.11 -9.59 9.28
CA LEU A 22 3.29 -10.42 9.31
C LEU A 22 3.94 -10.38 10.69
N TYR A 23 3.98 -11.50 11.39
CA TYR A 23 4.67 -11.64 12.66
C TYR A 23 6.16 -12.04 12.45
N VAL A 24 7.04 -11.60 13.33
CA VAL A 24 8.50 -11.78 13.17
C VAL A 24 8.94 -13.24 13.10
N ASP A 25 8.18 -14.15 13.67
CA ASP A 25 8.44 -15.60 13.70
C ASP A 25 7.94 -16.32 12.42
N SER A 26 7.22 -15.64 11.53
CA SER A 26 6.76 -16.22 10.28
C SER A 26 7.88 -16.31 9.22
N GLU A 27 7.83 -17.36 8.41
CA GLU A 27 8.77 -17.53 7.28
C GLU A 27 8.62 -16.40 6.25
N GLN A 28 7.40 -15.93 6.01
CA GLN A 28 7.13 -14.82 5.11
C GLN A 28 7.79 -13.53 5.59
N THR A 29 7.73 -13.24 6.88
CA THR A 29 8.43 -12.08 7.47
C THR A 29 9.93 -12.17 7.26
N ARG A 30 10.52 -13.37 7.45
CA ARG A 30 11.95 -13.58 7.23
C ARG A 30 12.35 -13.29 5.78
N ASN A 31 11.54 -13.72 4.80
CA ASN A 31 11.77 -13.42 3.39
C ASN A 31 11.70 -11.93 3.10
N VAL A 32 10.70 -11.23 3.62
CA VAL A 32 10.55 -9.78 3.47
C VAL A 32 11.76 -9.04 4.04
N ILE A 33 12.15 -9.35 5.27
CA ILE A 33 13.30 -8.71 5.93
C ILE A 33 14.59 -9.01 5.18
N SER A 34 14.81 -10.24 4.78
CA SER A 34 16.01 -10.67 4.04
C SER A 34 16.11 -9.95 2.69
N THR A 35 15.02 -9.84 1.96
CA THR A 35 14.97 -9.15 0.66
C THR A 35 15.22 -7.66 0.81
N LEU A 36 14.55 -7.00 1.75
CA LEU A 36 14.68 -5.57 1.97
C LEU A 36 15.96 -5.18 2.75
N SER A 37 16.74 -6.13 3.25
CA SER A 37 18.05 -5.87 3.83
C SER A 37 19.12 -5.54 2.78
N SER A 38 18.87 -5.85 1.52
CA SER A 38 19.69 -5.39 0.39
C SER A 38 19.38 -3.94 0.07
N ASP A 39 20.37 -3.05 0.15
CA ASP A 39 20.20 -1.63 -0.19
C ASP A 39 19.63 -1.44 -1.59
N THR A 40 20.10 -2.21 -2.54
CA THR A 40 19.64 -2.18 -3.93
C THR A 40 18.17 -2.60 -4.06
N ALA A 41 17.77 -3.70 -3.42
CA ALA A 41 16.38 -4.16 -3.45
C ALA A 41 15.45 -3.16 -2.77
N TYR A 42 15.89 -2.56 -1.68
CA TYR A 42 15.16 -1.51 -0.98
C TYR A 42 14.98 -0.27 -1.85
N GLU A 43 16.02 0.18 -2.55
CA GLU A 43 15.96 1.33 -3.46
C GLU A 43 15.00 1.05 -4.63
N ILE A 44 15.06 -0.14 -5.25
CA ILE A 44 14.11 -0.56 -6.29
C ILE A 44 12.69 -0.54 -5.76
N PHE A 45 12.45 -1.09 -4.58
CA PHE A 45 11.14 -1.09 -3.95
C PHE A 45 10.60 0.33 -3.72
N GLN A 46 11.45 1.27 -3.29
CA GLN A 46 11.06 2.67 -3.15
C GLN A 46 10.66 3.30 -4.49
N GLN A 47 11.40 3.03 -5.57
CA GLN A 47 11.05 3.52 -6.90
C GLN A 47 9.70 2.99 -7.38
N LEU A 48 9.43 1.71 -7.13
CA LEU A 48 8.14 1.09 -7.47
C LEU A 48 6.98 1.58 -6.60
N ASN A 49 7.26 2.03 -5.38
CA ASN A 49 6.26 2.64 -4.52
C ASN A 49 5.81 4.03 -5.00
N GLU A 50 6.63 4.71 -5.80
CA GLU A 50 6.28 5.98 -6.44
C GLU A 50 5.43 5.79 -7.70
N GLN A 51 5.79 4.80 -8.53
CA GLN A 51 5.09 4.49 -9.78
C GLN A 51 5.48 3.11 -10.34
N PRO A 52 4.60 2.49 -11.14
CA PRO A 52 4.94 1.29 -11.89
C PRO A 52 6.08 1.53 -12.89
N LEU A 53 7.00 0.57 -13.00
CA LEU A 53 8.18 0.66 -13.86
C LEU A 53 8.51 -0.68 -14.53
N THR A 54 9.15 -0.61 -15.70
CA THR A 54 9.78 -1.74 -16.37
C THR A 54 11.17 -2.02 -15.81
N PRO A 55 11.75 -3.22 -16.01
CA PRO A 55 13.13 -3.51 -15.60
C PRO A 55 14.17 -2.54 -16.19
N SER A 56 13.96 -2.08 -17.40
CA SER A 56 14.86 -1.10 -18.06
C SER A 56 14.80 0.26 -17.38
N GLU A 57 13.62 0.75 -17.06
CA GLU A 57 13.44 2.03 -16.34
C GLU A 57 14.04 1.97 -14.94
N ILE A 58 13.88 0.84 -14.25
CA ILE A 58 14.49 0.61 -12.93
C ILE A 58 16.01 0.62 -13.05
N ALA A 59 16.57 -0.12 -14.01
CA ALA A 59 18.00 -0.19 -14.25
C ALA A 59 18.61 1.20 -14.48
N ASP A 60 17.94 2.04 -15.26
CA ASP A 60 18.37 3.41 -15.52
C ASP A 60 18.30 4.31 -14.25
N ARG A 61 17.28 4.17 -13.44
CA ARG A 61 17.08 4.98 -12.22
C ARG A 61 18.03 4.64 -11.09
N VAL A 62 18.36 3.36 -10.94
CA VAL A 62 19.16 2.83 -9.83
C VAL A 62 20.61 2.57 -10.27
N ASP A 63 20.98 2.97 -11.49
CA ASP A 63 22.32 2.77 -12.07
C ASP A 63 22.78 1.31 -12.05
N LEU A 64 21.92 0.43 -12.53
CA LEU A 64 22.17 -1.01 -12.63
C LEU A 64 22.09 -1.51 -14.07
N SER A 65 22.63 -2.72 -14.31
CA SER A 65 22.28 -3.47 -15.51
C SER A 65 20.83 -3.97 -15.42
N VAL A 66 20.17 -4.13 -16.58
CA VAL A 66 18.82 -4.71 -16.64
C VAL A 66 18.79 -6.11 -16.02
N GLN A 67 19.87 -6.89 -16.19
CA GLN A 67 19.99 -8.22 -15.60
C GLN A 67 20.03 -8.18 -14.06
N ASN A 68 20.75 -7.24 -13.48
CA ASN A 68 20.78 -7.04 -12.03
C ASN A 68 19.43 -6.54 -11.51
N ALA A 69 18.82 -5.60 -12.19
CA ALA A 69 17.48 -5.12 -11.84
C ALA A 69 16.47 -6.28 -11.86
N SER A 70 16.50 -7.13 -12.89
CA SER A 70 15.62 -8.30 -12.99
C SER A 70 15.84 -9.31 -11.88
N TYR A 71 17.08 -9.50 -11.43
CA TYR A 71 17.39 -10.36 -10.30
C TYR A 71 16.75 -9.86 -8.99
N HIS A 72 16.85 -8.57 -8.71
CA HIS A 72 16.24 -7.98 -7.52
C HIS A 72 14.71 -7.95 -7.61
N LEU A 73 14.16 -7.70 -8.81
CA LEU A 73 12.72 -7.77 -9.06
C LEU A 73 12.17 -9.18 -8.77
N ALA A 74 12.85 -10.22 -9.23
CA ALA A 74 12.45 -11.60 -8.94
C ALA A 74 12.41 -11.88 -7.42
N ASN A 75 13.40 -11.41 -6.67
CA ASN A 75 13.43 -11.57 -5.22
C ASN A 75 12.31 -10.78 -4.51
N LEU A 76 12.02 -9.57 -4.97
CA LEU A 76 10.93 -8.75 -4.43
C LEU A 76 9.55 -9.36 -4.74
N GLU A 77 9.39 -9.95 -5.92
CA GLU A 77 8.17 -10.67 -6.33
C GLU A 77 7.99 -11.95 -5.50
N GLU A 78 9.04 -12.75 -5.30
CA GLU A 78 9.03 -13.95 -4.45
C GLU A 78 8.66 -13.62 -2.99
N ALA A 79 9.08 -12.46 -2.50
CA ALA A 79 8.69 -11.96 -1.18
C ALA A 79 7.26 -11.37 -1.14
N ASN A 80 6.52 -11.41 -2.26
CA ASN A 80 5.18 -10.81 -2.42
C ASN A 80 5.13 -9.31 -2.08
N LEU A 81 6.18 -8.59 -2.39
CA LEU A 81 6.27 -7.13 -2.22
C LEU A 81 5.87 -6.37 -3.47
N ILE A 82 6.07 -6.98 -4.63
CA ILE A 82 5.73 -6.43 -5.94
C ILE A 82 5.02 -7.48 -6.80
N GLU A 83 4.36 -7.02 -7.84
CA GLU A 83 3.67 -7.88 -8.82
C GLU A 83 3.77 -7.29 -10.23
N VAL A 84 3.63 -8.13 -11.24
CA VAL A 84 3.47 -7.69 -12.63
C VAL A 84 2.02 -7.27 -12.83
N ILE A 85 1.81 -6.02 -13.18
CA ILE A 85 0.47 -5.45 -13.38
C ILE A 85 0.05 -5.32 -14.84
N ASP A 86 1.03 -5.29 -15.75
CA ASP A 86 0.81 -5.11 -17.18
C ASP A 86 2.06 -5.49 -17.95
N THR A 87 1.97 -5.51 -19.27
CA THR A 87 3.10 -5.68 -20.20
C THR A 87 3.11 -4.58 -21.22
N CYS A 88 4.29 -4.19 -21.67
CA CYS A 88 4.48 -3.25 -22.75
C CYS A 88 5.53 -3.77 -23.74
N TYR A 89 5.63 -3.12 -24.89
CA TYR A 89 6.62 -3.46 -25.91
C TYR A 89 7.69 -2.38 -26.00
N SER A 90 8.96 -2.81 -26.01
CA SER A 90 10.08 -1.92 -26.29
C SER A 90 10.03 -1.41 -27.74
N GLU A 91 10.81 -0.37 -28.05
CA GLU A 91 10.96 0.14 -29.43
C GLU A 91 11.41 -0.94 -30.41
N LYS A 92 12.10 -1.97 -29.91
CA LYS A 92 12.54 -3.14 -30.71
C LYS A 92 11.50 -4.27 -30.76
N GLY A 93 10.28 -4.05 -30.27
CA GLY A 93 9.19 -5.04 -30.25
C GLY A 93 9.36 -6.16 -29.24
N ARG A 94 10.24 -6.01 -28.22
CA ARG A 94 10.39 -6.97 -27.13
C ARG A 94 9.34 -6.69 -26.06
N GLU A 95 8.61 -7.71 -25.65
CA GLU A 95 7.70 -7.64 -24.53
C GLU A 95 8.46 -7.45 -23.20
N MET A 96 7.97 -6.55 -22.37
CA MET A 96 8.53 -6.22 -21.06
C MET A 96 7.42 -6.15 -20.03
N ASP A 97 7.67 -6.71 -18.87
CA ASP A 97 6.75 -6.64 -17.73
C ASP A 97 6.79 -5.26 -17.07
N ILE A 98 5.65 -4.81 -16.59
CA ILE A 98 5.52 -3.61 -15.77
C ILE A 98 5.26 -4.05 -14.34
N TYR A 99 6.16 -3.69 -13.44
CA TYR A 99 6.09 -4.03 -12.02
C TYR A 99 5.52 -2.88 -11.21
N ALA A 100 4.76 -3.23 -10.19
CA ALA A 100 4.25 -2.32 -9.18
C ALA A 100 4.30 -2.95 -7.78
N VAL A 101 4.23 -2.15 -6.75
CA VAL A 101 4.02 -2.64 -5.39
C VAL A 101 2.66 -3.32 -5.31
N THR A 102 2.58 -4.45 -4.60
CA THR A 102 1.31 -5.17 -4.42
C THR A 102 0.25 -4.26 -3.78
N SER A 103 -0.99 -4.40 -4.20
CA SER A 103 -2.11 -3.64 -3.66
C SER A 103 -2.48 -4.02 -2.21
N GLU A 104 -1.88 -5.07 -1.69
CA GLU A 104 -2.05 -5.57 -0.33
C GLU A 104 -0.97 -5.00 0.59
N PRO A 105 -1.27 -3.98 1.42
CA PRO A 105 -0.28 -3.43 2.36
C PRO A 105 0.09 -4.46 3.42
N LYS A 106 1.37 -4.49 3.79
CA LYS A 106 1.90 -5.42 4.80
C LYS A 106 2.23 -4.69 6.09
N ILE A 107 1.70 -5.20 7.19
CA ILE A 107 1.96 -4.70 8.54
C ILE A 107 2.93 -5.66 9.21
N LEU A 108 4.15 -5.20 9.49
CA LEU A 108 5.15 -5.98 10.18
C LEU A 108 5.06 -5.76 11.69
N ILE A 109 4.88 -6.85 12.44
CA ILE A 109 4.82 -6.82 13.89
C ILE A 109 6.04 -7.53 14.47
N LEU A 110 6.83 -6.79 15.24
CA LEU A 110 7.97 -7.34 15.99
C LEU A 110 7.47 -8.01 17.29
N GLY A 111 6.69 -9.05 17.13
CA GLY A 111 6.12 -9.86 18.18
C GLY A 111 5.79 -11.24 17.63
N SER A 112 5.50 -12.19 18.50
CA SER A 112 5.12 -13.54 18.08
C SER A 112 3.65 -13.62 17.72
N GLU A 113 3.27 -14.66 16.98
CA GLU A 113 1.86 -14.93 16.66
C GLU A 113 1.02 -15.15 17.94
N ASP A 114 1.64 -15.61 19.03
CA ASP A 114 0.99 -15.76 20.35
C ASP A 114 0.53 -14.39 20.95
N ASP A 115 1.15 -13.28 20.50
CA ASP A 115 0.79 -11.93 20.95
C ASP A 115 -0.42 -11.33 20.21
N GLN A 116 -1.01 -12.07 19.27
CA GLN A 116 -2.11 -11.62 18.41
C GLN A 116 -3.26 -10.95 19.17
N ALA A 117 -3.66 -11.52 20.31
CA ALA A 117 -4.74 -10.97 21.13
C ALA A 117 -4.40 -9.59 21.72
N SER A 118 -3.13 -9.34 22.02
CA SER A 118 -2.66 -8.05 22.54
C SER A 118 -2.59 -7.01 21.42
N VAL A 119 -2.13 -7.43 20.25
CA VAL A 119 -2.07 -6.62 19.03
C VAL A 119 -3.47 -6.23 18.57
N GLN A 120 -4.41 -7.16 18.53
CA GLN A 120 -5.81 -6.88 18.16
C GLN A 120 -6.47 -5.89 19.13
N ARG A 121 -6.19 -5.99 20.43
CA ARG A 121 -6.69 -5.02 21.42
C ARG A 121 -6.12 -3.63 21.18
N ALA A 122 -4.83 -3.52 20.91
CA ALA A 122 -4.18 -2.25 20.61
C ALA A 122 -4.76 -1.60 19.34
N PHE A 123 -4.94 -2.37 18.27
CA PHE A 123 -5.58 -1.89 17.05
C PHE A 123 -7.05 -1.51 17.26
N GLY A 124 -7.80 -2.31 18.04
CA GLY A 124 -9.19 -2.00 18.37
C GLY A 124 -9.34 -0.69 19.14
N GLN A 125 -8.44 -0.42 20.08
CA GLN A 125 -8.39 0.85 20.80
C GLN A 125 -8.03 2.02 19.90
N LEU A 126 -7.07 1.85 18.99
CA LEU A 126 -6.67 2.87 18.02
C LEU A 126 -7.80 3.17 17.03
N ALA A 127 -8.43 2.14 16.48
CA ALA A 127 -9.56 2.28 15.57
C ALA A 127 -10.77 2.94 16.26
N GLY A 128 -11.06 2.58 17.51
CA GLY A 128 -12.10 3.21 18.30
C GLY A 128 -11.83 4.69 18.57
N ALA A 129 -10.59 5.06 18.88
CA ALA A 129 -10.19 6.45 19.07
C ALA A 129 -10.30 7.27 17.78
N MET A 130 -9.87 6.71 16.64
CA MET A 130 -9.99 7.35 15.32
C MET A 130 -11.43 7.48 14.87
N GLY A 131 -12.25 6.44 15.08
CA GLY A 131 -13.68 6.44 14.77
C GLY A 131 -14.46 7.47 15.58
N ALA A 132 -14.19 7.58 16.88
CA ALA A 132 -14.80 8.60 17.74
C ALA A 132 -14.47 10.02 17.28
N SER A 133 -13.22 10.26 16.89
CA SER A 133 -12.78 11.57 16.37
C SER A 133 -13.49 11.94 15.07
N ALA A 134 -13.63 10.99 14.15
CA ALA A 134 -14.32 11.20 12.89
C ALA A 134 -15.81 11.51 13.09
N VAL A 135 -16.48 10.82 14.00
CA VAL A 135 -17.89 11.09 14.37
C VAL A 135 -18.07 12.48 14.97
N LEU A 136 -17.16 12.92 15.85
CA LEU A 136 -17.19 14.25 16.45
C LEU A 136 -16.99 15.35 15.40
N ILE A 137 -16.09 15.18 14.43
CA ILE A 137 -15.86 16.13 13.34
C ILE A 137 -17.10 16.21 12.43
N ALA A 138 -17.69 15.07 12.08
CA ALA A 138 -18.89 15.03 11.24
C ALA A 138 -20.10 15.69 11.96
N ALA A 139 -20.27 15.45 13.26
CA ALA A 139 -21.30 16.07 14.07
C ALA A 139 -21.11 17.60 14.15
N TRP A 140 -19.88 18.07 14.33
CA TRP A 140 -19.55 19.49 14.34
C TRP A 140 -19.87 20.19 13.01
N GLN A 141 -19.50 19.57 11.89
CA GLN A 141 -19.81 20.10 10.55
C GLN A 141 -21.31 20.16 10.28
N SER A 142 -22.07 19.18 10.77
CA SER A 142 -23.53 19.19 10.61
C SER A 142 -24.20 20.31 11.42
N VAL A 143 -23.72 20.59 12.62
CA VAL A 143 -24.23 21.66 13.47
C VAL A 143 -23.88 23.04 12.91
N SER A 144 -22.65 23.22 12.42
CA SER A 144 -22.24 24.50 11.83
C SER A 144 -22.99 24.82 10.54
N GLY A 145 -23.25 23.83 9.69
CA GLY A 145 -24.06 24.00 8.47
C GLY A 145 -25.50 24.40 8.76
N LEU A 146 -26.11 23.83 9.81
CA LEU A 146 -27.45 24.21 10.27
C LEU A 146 -27.50 25.64 10.83
N ALA A 147 -26.47 26.06 11.55
CA ALA A 147 -26.39 27.43 12.09
C ALA A 147 -26.30 28.48 10.97
N GLU A 148 -25.52 28.21 9.92
CA GLU A 148 -25.44 29.10 8.75
C GLU A 148 -26.77 29.18 8.00
N THR A 149 -27.51 28.08 7.87
CA THR A 149 -28.81 28.08 7.19
C THR A 149 -29.87 28.82 7.99
N LEU A 150 -29.81 28.81 9.31
CA LEU A 150 -30.75 29.51 10.18
C LEU A 150 -30.42 31.00 10.33
N LEU A 151 -29.16 31.40 10.21
CA LEU A 151 -28.71 32.78 10.34
C LEU A 151 -28.64 33.52 9.01
N GLY A 152 -28.72 32.79 7.89
CA GLY A 152 -28.61 33.32 6.54
C GLY A 152 -29.94 33.72 5.87
N SER A 153 -31.03 33.74 6.60
CA SER A 153 -32.34 34.15 6.07
C SER A 153 -32.79 35.52 6.59
#